data_cd3c1593fc60ecb37e3e2a3943d42856
#
_entry.id   cd3c1593fc60ecb37e3e2a3943d42856
#
_cell.length_a   1.000
_cell.length_b   1.000
_cell.length_c   1.000
_cell.angle_alpha   90.00
_cell.angle_beta   90.00
_cell.angle_gamma   90.00
#
_symmetry.space_group_name_H-M   'P 1'
#
loop_
_entity.id
_entity.type
_entity.pdbx_description
1 polymer ?
#
loop_
_entity_poly.entity_id
_entity_poly.type
_entity_poly.pdbx_seq_one_letter_code
_entity_poly.pdbx_strand_id
1 'polypeptide(L)'
;VTYKAGDTTIFIPGYEMSLAERASKKYQVLVPSLYNYALFPTLKKFFDPLRPDMTYENGSRDYFVHRLADTYLMLAEAQFKLGKQTESVAAINAVRVRAAAKGKEDAMKVTSVDMNLIMEERARELAGEQTRWMDLKRWNNLVERVKLYNTDAAVGVRDIHYVRPIPQKQVDLSENGGFPQNSGY
;
A
#
# COMPACT_ATOMS: atom_id res chain seq x y z
N VAL A 1 -19.53 29.20 -6.05
CA VAL A 1 -20.48 28.39 -5.27
C VAL A 1 -20.14 28.59 -3.80
N THR A 2 -21.13 28.94 -2.96
CA THR A 2 -20.95 29.06 -1.50
C THR A 2 -21.48 27.78 -0.86
N TYR A 3 -20.66 27.13 -0.05
CA TYR A 3 -21.02 25.91 0.70
C TYR A 3 -21.33 26.25 2.15
N LYS A 4 -22.27 25.53 2.75
CA LYS A 4 -22.60 25.58 4.17
C LYS A 4 -22.08 24.33 4.87
N ALA A 5 -21.98 24.36 6.19
CA ALA A 5 -21.66 23.17 6.98
C ALA A 5 -22.67 22.05 6.68
N GLY A 6 -22.18 20.87 6.33
CA GLY A 6 -22.99 19.71 5.93
C GLY A 6 -23.16 19.55 4.41
N ASP A 7 -22.81 20.55 3.60
CA ASP A 7 -22.84 20.41 2.15
C ASP A 7 -21.72 19.50 1.64
N THR A 8 -22.01 18.71 0.61
CA THR A 8 -20.99 17.98 -0.13
C THR A 8 -20.19 18.95 -1.00
N THR A 9 -18.92 19.10 -0.75
CA THR A 9 -18.01 19.96 -1.55
C THR A 9 -17.21 19.16 -2.57
N ILE A 10 -16.81 17.94 -2.21
CA ILE A 10 -16.09 16.99 -3.08
C ILE A 10 -16.75 15.62 -2.96
N PHE A 11 -16.96 14.96 -4.09
CA PHE A 11 -17.39 13.57 -4.18
C PHE A 11 -16.32 12.74 -4.87
N ILE A 12 -15.90 11.64 -4.26
CA ILE A 12 -14.86 10.74 -4.78
C ILE A 12 -15.51 9.38 -5.03
N PRO A 13 -16.04 9.15 -6.25
CA PRO A 13 -16.67 7.91 -6.63
C PRO A 13 -15.63 6.86 -6.87
N GLY A 14 -15.32 5.84 -6.45
CA GLY A 14 -14.29 4.85 -6.84
C GLY A 14 -14.40 4.32 -8.28
N TYR A 15 -15.08 5.04 -9.17
CA TYR A 15 -15.34 4.69 -10.57
C TYR A 15 -15.30 5.93 -11.45
N GLU A 16 -15.14 5.71 -12.76
CA GLU A 16 -15.14 6.80 -13.76
C GLU A 16 -16.55 7.36 -13.99
N MET A 17 -16.63 8.66 -14.16
CA MET A 17 -17.84 9.38 -14.56
C MET A 17 -17.54 10.23 -15.81
N SER A 18 -18.49 10.30 -16.71
CA SER A 18 -18.37 11.14 -17.91
C SER A 18 -18.24 12.63 -17.56
N LEU A 19 -17.68 13.41 -18.45
CA LEU A 19 -17.54 14.86 -18.26
C LEU A 19 -18.91 15.54 -18.04
N ALA A 20 -19.93 15.11 -18.80
CA ALA A 20 -21.28 15.64 -18.70
C ALA A 20 -21.92 15.36 -17.34
N GLU A 21 -21.77 14.13 -16.83
CA GLU A 21 -22.26 13.77 -15.51
C GLU A 21 -21.57 14.58 -14.41
N ARG A 22 -20.25 14.75 -14.49
CA ARG A 22 -19.49 15.56 -13.53
C ARG A 22 -19.90 17.02 -13.56
N ALA A 23 -20.07 17.59 -14.77
CA ALA A 23 -20.47 18.98 -14.96
C ALA A 23 -21.90 19.27 -14.45
N SER A 24 -22.76 18.26 -14.36
CA SER A 24 -24.12 18.41 -13.83
C SER A 24 -24.18 18.54 -12.30
N LYS A 25 -23.06 18.28 -11.59
CA LYS A 25 -23.02 18.31 -10.12
C LYS A 25 -22.72 19.71 -9.59
N LYS A 26 -23.27 20.03 -8.42
CA LYS A 26 -23.01 21.30 -7.70
C LYS A 26 -21.71 21.27 -6.88
N TYR A 27 -21.04 20.15 -6.85
CA TYR A 27 -19.81 19.89 -6.11
C TYR A 27 -18.73 19.33 -7.04
N GLN A 28 -17.50 19.42 -6.63
CA GLN A 28 -16.39 18.85 -7.38
C GLN A 28 -16.46 17.32 -7.35
N VAL A 29 -16.24 16.67 -8.49
CA VAL A 29 -16.16 15.21 -8.60
C VAL A 29 -14.73 14.84 -8.96
N LEU A 30 -14.09 14.03 -8.13
CA LEU A 30 -12.74 13.52 -8.33
C LEU A 30 -12.82 12.03 -8.68
N VAL A 31 -12.74 11.71 -9.97
CA VAL A 31 -12.72 10.32 -10.49
C VAL A 31 -11.30 9.77 -10.53
N PRO A 32 -11.11 8.43 -10.61
CA PRO A 32 -9.79 7.81 -10.60
C PRO A 32 -8.81 8.35 -11.65
N SER A 33 -9.27 8.63 -12.86
CA SER A 33 -8.44 9.21 -13.93
C SER A 33 -7.89 10.60 -13.63
N LEU A 34 -8.43 11.32 -12.65
CA LEU A 34 -7.96 12.64 -12.20
C LEU A 34 -7.01 12.58 -11.01
N TYR A 35 -6.74 11.40 -10.46
CA TYR A 35 -5.79 11.26 -9.37
C TYR A 35 -4.39 11.60 -9.83
N ASN A 36 -3.70 12.37 -9.02
CA ASN A 36 -2.30 12.73 -9.21
C ASN A 36 -1.61 12.86 -7.85
N TYR A 37 -0.31 13.14 -7.83
CA TYR A 37 0.48 13.22 -6.59
C TYR A 37 -0.01 14.28 -5.60
N ALA A 38 -0.73 15.31 -6.05
CA ALA A 38 -1.26 16.37 -5.21
C ALA A 38 -2.74 16.15 -4.82
N LEU A 39 -3.46 15.33 -5.57
CA LEU A 39 -4.91 15.16 -5.41
C LEU A 39 -5.29 13.69 -5.56
N PHE A 40 -5.46 12.99 -4.47
CA PHE A 40 -5.83 11.58 -4.39
C PHE A 40 -6.50 11.25 -3.05
N PRO A 41 -7.27 10.15 -2.95
CA PRO A 41 -7.80 9.67 -1.68
C PRO A 41 -6.67 9.25 -0.74
N THR A 42 -6.64 9.79 0.47
CA THR A 42 -5.63 9.43 1.46
C THR A 42 -6.03 8.25 2.34
N LEU A 43 -5.05 7.51 2.82
CA LEU A 43 -5.26 6.44 3.78
C LEU A 43 -5.51 7.00 5.17
N LYS A 44 -6.56 6.53 5.85
CA LYS A 44 -6.90 6.95 7.22
C LYS A 44 -6.23 6.11 8.31
N LYS A 45 -5.41 5.12 7.98
CA LYS A 45 -4.83 4.18 8.97
C LYS A 45 -4.11 4.88 10.12
N PHE A 46 -3.36 5.94 9.80
CA PHE A 46 -2.56 6.68 10.78
C PHE A 46 -3.07 8.10 11.00
N PHE A 47 -4.27 8.38 10.51
CA PHE A 47 -4.88 9.68 10.72
C PHE A 47 -5.25 9.84 12.19
N ASP A 48 -4.74 10.91 12.81
CA ASP A 48 -5.07 11.30 14.19
C ASP A 48 -6.17 12.38 14.17
N PRO A 49 -7.42 12.01 14.50
CA PRO A 49 -8.54 12.96 14.53
C PRO A 49 -8.49 13.90 15.73
N LEU A 50 -7.62 13.64 16.70
CA LEU A 50 -7.50 14.42 17.94
C LEU A 50 -6.44 15.52 17.85
N ARG A 51 -5.80 15.69 16.69
CA ARG A 51 -4.88 16.82 16.48
C ARG A 51 -5.63 18.14 16.66
N PRO A 52 -5.01 19.14 17.29
CA PRO A 52 -5.63 20.46 17.52
C PRO A 52 -6.15 21.11 16.25
N ASP A 53 -5.39 21.02 15.17
CA ASP A 53 -5.74 21.51 13.83
C ASP A 53 -4.96 20.76 12.72
N MET A 54 -5.24 21.09 11.47
CA MET A 54 -4.61 20.43 10.30
C MET A 54 -3.15 20.81 10.06
N THR A 55 -2.66 21.88 10.67
CA THR A 55 -1.25 22.34 10.54
C THR A 55 -0.33 21.60 11.51
N TYR A 56 -0.90 20.86 12.45
CA TYR A 56 -0.14 20.07 13.42
C TYR A 56 0.42 18.82 12.73
N GLU A 57 1.73 18.81 12.48
CA GLU A 57 2.40 17.72 11.74
C GLU A 57 2.49 16.45 12.57
N ASN A 58 2.67 16.57 13.89
CA ASN A 58 2.85 15.43 14.79
C ASN A 58 1.51 14.92 15.31
N GLY A 59 1.22 13.64 15.13
CA GLY A 59 0.12 12.96 15.79
C GLY A 59 0.56 12.34 17.11
N SER A 60 -0.38 12.17 18.04
CA SER A 60 -0.18 11.47 19.32
C SER A 60 -0.59 9.99 19.24
N ARG A 61 -1.04 9.53 18.10
CA ARG A 61 -1.53 8.18 17.91
C ARG A 61 -0.37 7.19 17.74
N ASP A 62 -0.46 6.05 18.41
CA ASP A 62 0.51 4.96 18.30
C ASP A 62 0.62 4.43 16.87
N TYR A 63 1.85 4.14 16.47
CA TYR A 63 2.16 3.46 15.21
C TYR A 63 2.36 1.95 15.49
N PHE A 64 1.58 1.11 14.85
CA PHE A 64 1.77 -0.33 14.93
C PHE A 64 2.85 -0.80 13.94
N VAL A 65 3.88 -1.41 14.45
CA VAL A 65 4.99 -1.98 13.66
C VAL A 65 4.57 -3.30 13.02
N HIS A 66 3.88 -4.15 13.79
CA HIS A 66 3.31 -5.41 13.36
C HIS A 66 1.88 -5.57 13.89
N ARG A 67 1.05 -6.25 13.13
CA ARG A 67 -0.31 -6.59 13.53
C ARG A 67 -0.70 -7.98 13.02
N LEU A 68 -1.71 -8.55 13.64
CA LEU A 68 -2.15 -9.93 13.41
C LEU A 68 -2.43 -10.25 11.92
N ALA A 69 -2.91 -9.28 11.13
CA ALA A 69 -3.12 -9.49 9.70
C ALA A 69 -1.81 -9.79 8.95
N ASP A 70 -0.71 -9.11 9.30
CA ASP A 70 0.61 -9.43 8.74
C ASP A 70 1.03 -10.86 9.09
N THR A 71 0.82 -11.28 10.34
CA THR A 71 1.09 -12.65 10.78
C THR A 71 0.27 -13.69 9.99
N TYR A 72 -1.02 -13.46 9.77
CA TYR A 72 -1.85 -14.34 8.94
C TYR A 72 -1.37 -14.41 7.50
N LEU A 73 -0.94 -13.29 6.93
CA LEU A 73 -0.44 -13.24 5.55
C LEU A 73 0.94 -13.92 5.42
N MET A 74 1.79 -13.83 6.43
CA MET A 74 3.04 -14.61 6.49
C MET A 74 2.74 -16.11 6.63
N LEU A 75 1.77 -16.49 7.48
CA LEU A 75 1.33 -17.87 7.63
C LEU A 75 0.78 -18.42 6.30
N ALA A 76 -0.05 -17.65 5.60
CA ALA A 76 -0.60 -18.05 4.30
C ALA A 76 0.52 -18.34 3.29
N GLU A 77 1.52 -17.48 3.20
CA GLU A 77 2.67 -17.68 2.32
C GLU A 77 3.48 -18.93 2.71
N ALA A 78 3.75 -19.12 4.00
CA ALA A 78 4.48 -20.28 4.49
C ALA A 78 3.74 -21.59 4.18
N GLN A 79 2.43 -21.65 4.46
CA GLN A 79 1.60 -22.82 4.16
C GLN A 79 1.54 -23.10 2.65
N PHE A 80 1.39 -22.05 1.84
CA PHE A 80 1.42 -22.20 0.39
C PHE A 80 2.74 -22.81 -0.10
N LYS A 81 3.88 -22.31 0.37
CA LYS A 81 5.21 -22.84 0.01
C LYS A 81 5.45 -24.26 0.48
N LEU A 82 4.77 -24.70 1.55
CA LEU A 82 4.77 -26.07 2.03
C LEU A 82 3.78 -26.99 1.30
N GLY A 83 3.07 -26.50 0.27
CA GLY A 83 2.04 -27.25 -0.45
C GLY A 83 0.73 -27.45 0.30
N LYS A 84 0.55 -26.78 1.45
CA LYS A 84 -0.64 -26.87 2.31
C LYS A 84 -1.69 -25.84 1.87
N GLN A 85 -2.35 -26.17 0.76
CA GLN A 85 -3.29 -25.24 0.12
C GLN A 85 -4.47 -24.86 1.00
N THR A 86 -5.07 -25.83 1.69
CA THR A 86 -6.23 -25.60 2.56
C THR A 86 -5.92 -24.63 3.70
N GLU A 87 -4.79 -24.81 4.36
CA GLU A 87 -4.34 -23.96 5.46
C GLU A 87 -3.97 -22.54 4.98
N SER A 88 -3.36 -22.44 3.79
CA SER A 88 -3.08 -21.16 3.15
C SER A 88 -4.37 -20.40 2.84
N VAL A 89 -5.36 -21.06 2.27
CA VAL A 89 -6.71 -20.50 2.01
C VAL A 89 -7.36 -20.02 3.32
N ALA A 90 -7.30 -20.83 4.38
CA ALA A 90 -7.88 -20.46 5.67
C ALA A 90 -7.23 -19.19 6.24
N ALA A 91 -5.90 -19.05 6.15
CA ALA A 91 -5.18 -17.91 6.65
C ALA A 91 -5.49 -16.62 5.84
N ILE A 92 -5.57 -16.69 4.52
CA ILE A 92 -5.98 -15.56 3.66
C ILE A 92 -7.43 -15.16 3.97
N ASN A 93 -8.33 -16.12 4.09
CA ASN A 93 -9.74 -15.83 4.34
C ASN A 93 -9.98 -15.22 5.72
N ALA A 94 -9.16 -15.52 6.73
CA ALA A 94 -9.23 -14.85 8.03
C ALA A 94 -9.06 -13.32 7.90
N VAL A 95 -8.14 -12.87 7.04
CA VAL A 95 -7.91 -11.44 6.76
C VAL A 95 -9.06 -10.86 5.94
N ARG A 96 -9.45 -11.52 4.85
CA ARG A 96 -10.45 -11.03 3.90
C ARG A 96 -11.84 -10.92 4.52
N VAL A 97 -12.26 -11.93 5.29
CA VAL A 97 -13.56 -11.92 5.97
C VAL A 97 -13.64 -10.82 7.02
N ARG A 98 -12.57 -10.60 7.80
CA ARG A 98 -12.51 -9.49 8.75
C ARG A 98 -12.67 -8.12 8.07
N ALA A 99 -12.11 -7.97 6.88
CA ALA A 99 -12.16 -6.70 6.12
C ALA A 99 -13.45 -6.51 5.32
N ALA A 100 -14.29 -7.54 5.25
CA ALA A 100 -15.53 -7.51 4.48
C ALA A 100 -16.53 -6.49 5.01
N ALA A 101 -17.30 -5.88 4.13
CA ALA A 101 -18.49 -5.15 4.53
C ALA A 101 -19.51 -6.12 5.15
N LYS A 102 -20.28 -5.63 6.12
CA LYS A 102 -21.31 -6.43 6.81
C LYS A 102 -22.24 -7.12 5.82
N GLY A 103 -22.35 -8.45 5.94
CA GLY A 103 -23.18 -9.31 5.07
C GLY A 103 -22.53 -9.62 3.71
N LYS A 104 -21.25 -9.30 3.50
CA LYS A 104 -20.47 -9.64 2.30
C LYS A 104 -19.31 -10.57 2.59
N GLU A 105 -19.25 -11.14 3.77
CA GLU A 105 -18.15 -11.98 4.26
C GLU A 105 -17.89 -13.18 3.33
N ASP A 106 -18.95 -13.87 2.89
CA ASP A 106 -18.80 -15.01 2.00
C ASP A 106 -18.33 -14.63 0.60
N ALA A 107 -18.73 -13.46 0.10
CA ALA A 107 -18.30 -12.97 -1.20
C ALA A 107 -16.80 -12.60 -1.22
N MET A 108 -16.19 -12.37 -0.07
CA MET A 108 -14.76 -12.06 0.05
C MET A 108 -13.88 -13.31 0.11
N LYS A 109 -14.44 -14.49 0.38
CA LYS A 109 -13.68 -15.72 0.48
C LYS A 109 -13.11 -16.16 -0.86
N VAL A 110 -11.90 -16.70 -0.82
CA VAL A 110 -11.27 -17.38 -1.95
C VAL A 110 -11.25 -18.89 -1.68
N THR A 111 -11.23 -19.68 -2.74
CA THR A 111 -11.20 -21.15 -2.68
C THR A 111 -9.83 -21.73 -3.01
N SER A 112 -8.95 -20.93 -3.61
CA SER A 112 -7.58 -21.29 -3.92
C SER A 112 -6.66 -20.11 -3.72
N VAL A 113 -5.38 -20.38 -3.50
CA VAL A 113 -4.32 -19.39 -3.28
C VAL A 113 -3.15 -19.69 -4.19
N ASP A 114 -2.58 -18.66 -4.79
CA ASP A 114 -1.30 -18.68 -5.45
C ASP A 114 -0.41 -17.54 -4.91
N MET A 115 0.85 -17.49 -5.35
CA MET A 115 1.76 -16.42 -4.91
C MET A 115 1.29 -15.04 -5.33
N ASN A 116 0.65 -14.91 -6.48
CA ASN A 116 0.16 -13.63 -6.95
C ASN A 116 -0.96 -13.10 -6.04
N LEU A 117 -1.92 -13.96 -5.67
CA LEU A 117 -2.97 -13.60 -4.71
C LEU A 117 -2.39 -13.18 -3.35
N ILE A 118 -1.37 -13.90 -2.85
CA ILE A 118 -0.70 -13.53 -1.59
C ILE A 118 -0.05 -12.15 -1.71
N MET A 119 0.67 -11.88 -2.80
CA MET A 119 1.33 -10.60 -3.04
C MET A 119 0.32 -9.44 -3.13
N GLU A 120 -0.80 -9.68 -3.80
CA GLU A 120 -1.89 -8.70 -3.94
C GLU A 120 -2.62 -8.45 -2.61
N GLU A 121 -2.88 -9.50 -1.84
CA GLU A 121 -3.54 -9.37 -0.55
C GLU A 121 -2.67 -8.61 0.45
N ARG A 122 -1.35 -8.90 0.48
CA ARG A 122 -0.41 -8.11 1.28
C ARG A 122 -0.36 -6.65 0.86
N ALA A 123 -0.41 -6.36 -0.45
CA ALA A 123 -0.43 -5.00 -0.96
C ALA A 123 -1.68 -4.24 -0.50
N ARG A 124 -2.85 -4.87 -0.56
CA ARG A 124 -4.13 -4.26 -0.16
C ARG A 124 -4.23 -4.09 1.36
N GLU A 125 -3.98 -5.17 2.09
CA GLU A 125 -4.14 -5.19 3.54
C GLU A 125 -3.11 -4.32 4.27
N LEU A 126 -1.85 -4.33 3.83
CA LEU A 126 -0.75 -3.62 4.46
C LEU A 126 -0.41 -2.28 3.78
N ALA A 127 -1.29 -1.77 2.92
CA ALA A 127 -1.10 -0.47 2.29
C ALA A 127 -0.82 0.63 3.34
N GLY A 128 0.23 1.40 3.14
CA GLY A 128 0.67 2.46 4.06
C GLY A 128 1.46 1.99 5.29
N GLU A 129 1.68 0.67 5.48
CA GLU A 129 2.40 0.12 6.64
C GLU A 129 3.90 -0.13 6.35
N GLN A 130 4.42 0.44 5.28
CA GLN A 130 5.84 0.45 4.88
C GLN A 130 6.47 -0.94 4.63
N THR A 131 5.68 -2.02 4.58
CA THR A 131 6.18 -3.38 4.36
C THR A 131 6.50 -3.68 2.89
N ARG A 132 5.87 -2.95 1.95
CA ARG A 132 5.87 -3.27 0.51
C ARG A 132 7.25 -3.39 -0.12
N TRP A 133 8.16 -2.49 0.22
CA TRP A 133 9.54 -2.52 -0.31
C TRP A 133 10.26 -3.81 0.06
N MET A 134 10.17 -4.23 1.32
CA MET A 134 10.78 -5.47 1.80
C MET A 134 10.14 -6.70 1.16
N ASP A 135 8.80 -6.71 1.03
CA ASP A 135 8.08 -7.80 0.36
C ASP A 135 8.52 -7.97 -1.09
N LEU A 136 8.56 -6.90 -1.87
CA LEU A 136 8.97 -6.96 -3.27
C LEU A 136 10.42 -7.42 -3.44
N LYS A 137 11.30 -7.02 -2.53
CA LYS A 137 12.71 -7.47 -2.54
C LYS A 137 12.84 -8.96 -2.21
N ARG A 138 12.24 -9.43 -1.12
CA ARG A 138 12.35 -10.83 -0.69
C ARG A 138 11.70 -11.81 -1.68
N TRP A 139 10.73 -11.36 -2.48
CA TRP A 139 10.14 -12.14 -3.57
C TRP A 139 10.91 -12.03 -4.89
N ASN A 140 11.98 -11.22 -4.93
CA ASN A 140 12.73 -10.91 -6.15
C ASN A 140 11.84 -10.39 -7.28
N ASN A 141 10.88 -9.52 -6.94
CA ASN A 141 9.84 -9.06 -7.86
C ASN A 141 9.71 -7.51 -7.87
N LEU A 142 10.72 -6.80 -7.34
CA LEU A 142 10.69 -5.35 -7.21
C LEU A 142 10.57 -4.67 -8.57
N VAL A 143 11.48 -4.96 -9.48
CA VAL A 143 11.56 -4.25 -10.78
C VAL A 143 10.33 -4.52 -11.63
N GLU A 144 9.89 -5.77 -11.71
CA GLU A 144 8.70 -6.16 -12.47
C GLU A 144 7.45 -5.45 -11.95
N ARG A 145 7.19 -5.53 -10.64
CA ARG A 145 6.00 -4.94 -10.04
C ARG A 145 5.99 -3.42 -10.09
N VAL A 146 7.13 -2.78 -9.92
CA VAL A 146 7.23 -1.32 -10.09
C VAL A 146 6.90 -0.92 -11.52
N LYS A 147 7.45 -1.62 -12.52
CA LYS A 147 7.13 -1.34 -13.93
C LYS A 147 5.66 -1.53 -14.28
N LEU A 148 4.99 -2.48 -13.63
CA LEU A 148 3.57 -2.75 -13.88
C LEU A 148 2.62 -1.75 -13.22
N TYR A 149 2.96 -1.28 -12.01
CA TYR A 149 1.98 -0.59 -11.15
C TYR A 149 2.38 0.82 -10.73
N ASN A 150 3.60 1.26 -11.04
CA ASN A 150 4.07 2.60 -10.69
C ASN A 150 4.73 3.24 -11.91
N THR A 151 3.93 3.91 -12.72
CA THR A 151 4.36 4.54 -13.97
C THR A 151 5.47 5.55 -13.77
N ASP A 152 5.45 6.29 -12.66
CA ASP A 152 6.45 7.33 -12.36
C ASP A 152 7.82 6.70 -12.03
N ALA A 153 7.82 5.65 -11.21
CA ALA A 153 9.06 4.96 -10.83
C ALA A 153 9.53 3.97 -11.91
N ALA A 154 8.65 3.53 -12.82
CA ALA A 154 8.97 2.54 -13.87
C ALA A 154 10.13 2.97 -14.77
N VAL A 155 10.23 4.27 -15.02
CA VAL A 155 11.29 4.85 -15.88
C VAL A 155 12.69 4.70 -15.25
N GLY A 156 12.76 4.81 -13.92
CA GLY A 156 14.03 4.82 -13.19
C GLY A 156 14.40 3.51 -12.50
N VAL A 157 13.45 2.58 -12.31
CA VAL A 157 13.71 1.35 -11.56
C VAL A 157 14.65 0.39 -12.31
N ARG A 158 15.66 -0.13 -11.60
CA ARG A 158 16.69 -1.06 -12.11
C ARG A 158 17.04 -2.08 -11.05
N ASP A 159 17.75 -3.15 -11.46
CA ASP A 159 18.15 -4.25 -10.56
C ASP A 159 19.04 -3.78 -9.40
N ILE A 160 19.83 -2.72 -9.56
CA ILE A 160 20.62 -2.15 -8.46
C ILE A 160 19.74 -1.77 -7.25
N HIS A 161 18.46 -1.45 -7.47
CA HIS A 161 17.54 -1.04 -6.40
C HIS A 161 17.09 -2.20 -5.48
N TYR A 162 17.50 -3.44 -5.76
CA TYR A 162 17.36 -4.52 -4.78
C TYR A 162 18.22 -4.31 -3.54
N VAL A 163 19.27 -3.52 -3.63
CA VAL A 163 20.05 -3.01 -2.49
C VAL A 163 19.94 -1.50 -2.43
N ARG A 164 20.33 -0.89 -1.34
CA ARG A 164 20.39 0.56 -1.19
C ARG A 164 21.86 1.00 -1.18
N PRO A 165 22.16 2.23 -1.59
CA PRO A 165 23.50 2.76 -1.39
C PRO A 165 23.81 2.83 0.10
N ILE A 166 25.04 2.52 0.47
CA ILE A 166 25.55 2.79 1.81
C ILE A 166 25.71 4.31 1.93
N PRO A 167 25.19 4.95 3.00
CA PRO A 167 25.37 6.39 3.17
C PRO A 167 26.84 6.78 3.10
N GLN A 168 27.17 7.79 2.31
CA GLN A 168 28.57 8.24 2.10
C GLN A 168 29.27 8.52 3.43
N LYS A 169 28.60 9.15 4.38
CA LYS A 169 29.13 9.38 5.73
C LYS A 169 29.59 8.10 6.42
N GLN A 170 28.91 6.97 6.20
CA GLN A 170 29.31 5.67 6.78
C GLN A 170 30.59 5.15 6.10
N VAL A 171 30.71 5.34 4.81
CA VAL A 171 31.93 4.97 4.06
C VAL A 171 33.12 5.81 4.55
N ASP A 172 32.94 7.12 4.67
CA ASP A 172 33.99 8.07 5.06
C ASP A 172 34.46 7.86 6.51
N LEU A 173 33.59 7.41 7.40
CA LEU A 173 33.91 7.13 8.80
C LEU A 173 34.54 5.76 9.04
N SER A 174 34.60 4.91 8.02
CA SER A 174 35.20 3.57 8.15
C SER A 174 36.71 3.66 8.03
N GLU A 175 37.43 3.06 8.98
CA GLU A 175 38.88 3.01 8.96
C GLU A 175 39.41 2.31 7.70
N ASN A 176 40.46 2.87 7.12
CA ASN A 176 41.20 2.31 5.97
C ASN A 176 40.39 2.13 4.68
N GLY A 177 39.31 2.87 4.46
CA GLY A 177 38.49 2.74 3.26
C GLY A 177 37.82 1.37 3.11
N GLY A 178 37.65 0.64 4.22
CA GLY A 178 37.24 -0.77 4.25
C GLY A 178 35.75 -1.02 4.06
N PHE A 179 34.96 -0.02 3.68
CA PHE A 179 33.53 -0.21 3.42
C PHE A 179 33.22 0.05 1.95
N PRO A 180 33.31 -0.96 1.09
CA PRO A 180 33.01 -0.78 -0.33
C PRO A 180 31.52 -0.47 -0.51
N GLN A 181 31.20 0.46 -1.42
CA GLN A 181 29.84 0.75 -1.81
C GLN A 181 29.19 -0.47 -2.50
N ASN A 182 27.89 -0.62 -2.39
CA ASN A 182 27.14 -1.61 -3.15
C ASN A 182 27.33 -1.40 -4.66
N SER A 183 27.44 -2.48 -5.41
CA SER A 183 27.65 -2.41 -6.85
C SER A 183 26.55 -1.61 -7.55
N GLY A 184 26.96 -0.67 -8.38
CA GLY A 184 26.06 0.19 -9.15
C GLY A 184 25.76 1.56 -8.53
N TYR A 185 26.31 1.86 -7.35
CA TYR A 185 26.21 3.16 -6.67
C TYR A 185 27.58 3.85 -6.59
#